data_a0ec3b365f6f80b24466e1c07547aebb
#
_entry.id   a0ec3b365f6f80b24466e1c07547aebb
#
_cell.length_a   1.000
_cell.length_b   1.000
_cell.length_c   1.000
_cell.angle_alpha   90.00
_cell.angle_beta   90.00
_cell.angle_gamma   90.00
#
_symmetry.space_group_name_H-M   'P 1'
#
loop_
_entity.id
_entity.type
_entity.pdbx_description
1 polymer ?
#
loop_
_entity_poly.entity_id
_entity_poly.type
_entity_poly.pdbx_seq_one_letter_code
_entity_poly.pdbx_strand_id
1 'polypeptide(L)'
;MIEEKIKQLQNTLSAIKALKVEVNQMQTVDFKKYADIIVNLQMDNEYYWLIKHFDNETLEHIRQQFDKDSGQEFIQRFHQLNEDILELKAKHLPPEDEQVQQMTGQFWNLIMEFTQGDMSLLPRLMKFDHLTDAQNQEWIQKQNEVNDYLKPALEIYFQKLGYNPFVGE
;
A
#
# COMPACT_ATOMS: atom_id res chain seq x y z
N MET A 1 10.79 -25.72 8.24
CA MET A 1 11.80 -25.57 7.17
C MET A 1 11.33 -26.16 5.84
N ILE A 2 11.37 -27.48 5.63
CA ILE A 2 10.81 -28.09 4.39
C ILE A 2 9.29 -27.91 4.30
N GLU A 3 8.58 -28.08 5.40
CA GLU A 3 7.14 -27.89 5.48
C GLU A 3 6.71 -26.44 5.17
N GLU A 4 7.47 -25.45 5.66
CA GLU A 4 7.25 -24.04 5.33
C GLU A 4 7.46 -23.76 3.83
N LYS A 5 8.52 -24.35 3.24
CA LYS A 5 8.76 -24.24 1.80
C LYS A 5 7.66 -24.88 0.98
N ILE A 6 7.13 -26.01 1.38
CA ILE A 6 5.99 -26.68 0.73
C ILE A 6 4.77 -25.77 0.81
N LYS A 7 4.48 -25.18 1.97
CA LYS A 7 3.36 -24.26 2.15
C LYS A 7 3.50 -23.01 1.25
N GLN A 8 4.69 -22.41 1.20
CA GLN A 8 4.99 -21.29 0.33
C GLN A 8 4.77 -21.63 -1.15
N LEU A 9 5.28 -22.79 -1.60
CA LEU A 9 5.09 -23.25 -2.98
C LEU A 9 3.63 -23.53 -3.32
N GLN A 10 2.86 -24.07 -2.39
CA GLN A 10 1.41 -24.29 -2.55
C GLN A 10 0.66 -22.97 -2.66
N ASN A 11 1.00 -21.97 -1.83
CA ASN A 11 0.41 -20.64 -1.88
C ASN A 11 0.74 -19.94 -3.20
N THR A 12 2.00 -20.02 -3.65
CA THR A 12 2.46 -19.48 -4.93
C THR A 12 1.73 -20.13 -6.10
N LEU A 13 1.57 -21.45 -6.09
CA LEU A 13 0.84 -22.19 -7.12
C LEU A 13 -0.63 -21.75 -7.17
N SER A 14 -1.28 -21.61 -6.02
CA SER A 14 -2.67 -21.15 -5.94
C SER A 14 -2.83 -19.74 -6.49
N ALA A 15 -1.91 -18.84 -6.16
CA ALA A 15 -1.90 -17.47 -6.67
C ALA A 15 -1.71 -17.43 -8.20
N ILE A 16 -0.79 -18.22 -8.75
CA ILE A 16 -0.57 -18.34 -10.20
C ILE A 16 -1.82 -18.89 -10.91
N LYS A 17 -2.48 -19.89 -10.34
CA LYS A 17 -3.72 -20.42 -10.90
C LYS A 17 -4.84 -19.37 -10.92
N ALA A 18 -4.97 -18.57 -9.88
CA ALA A 18 -5.93 -17.48 -9.83
C ALA A 18 -5.64 -16.41 -10.89
N LEU A 19 -4.37 -16.01 -11.05
CA LEU A 19 -3.93 -15.08 -12.10
C LEU A 19 -4.21 -15.63 -13.50
N LYS A 20 -4.00 -16.92 -13.73
CA LYS A 20 -4.30 -17.58 -15.01
C LYS A 20 -5.79 -17.48 -15.35
N VAL A 21 -6.66 -17.73 -14.39
CA VAL A 21 -8.12 -17.61 -14.60
C VAL A 21 -8.48 -16.15 -14.92
N GLU A 22 -7.93 -15.21 -14.19
CA GLU A 22 -8.17 -13.77 -14.40
C GLU A 22 -7.74 -13.34 -15.80
N VAL A 23 -6.52 -13.69 -16.22
CA VAL A 23 -5.99 -13.36 -17.56
C VAL A 23 -6.83 -13.97 -18.66
N ASN A 24 -7.31 -15.20 -18.51
CA ASN A 24 -8.16 -15.85 -19.50
C ASN A 24 -9.55 -15.19 -19.66
N GLN A 25 -9.99 -14.42 -18.68
CA GLN A 25 -11.25 -13.68 -18.72
C GLN A 25 -11.10 -12.26 -19.29
N MET A 26 -9.87 -11.80 -19.46
CA MET A 26 -9.59 -10.45 -19.97
C MET A 26 -9.66 -10.40 -21.50
N GLN A 27 -10.23 -9.32 -22.04
CA GLN A 27 -10.18 -9.04 -23.49
C GLN A 27 -8.81 -8.55 -23.95
N THR A 28 -8.13 -7.79 -23.09
CA THR A 28 -6.77 -7.29 -23.31
C THR A 28 -5.93 -7.50 -22.06
N VAL A 29 -4.67 -7.86 -22.20
CA VAL A 29 -3.74 -8.15 -21.11
C VAL A 29 -2.59 -7.16 -21.14
N ASP A 30 -2.34 -6.49 -20.03
CA ASP A 30 -1.11 -5.73 -19.81
C ASP A 30 0.00 -6.69 -19.36
N PHE A 31 0.74 -7.22 -20.30
CA PHE A 31 1.80 -8.21 -20.05
C PHE A 31 2.89 -7.68 -19.11
N LYS A 32 3.24 -6.39 -19.20
CA LYS A 32 4.25 -5.78 -18.34
C LYS A 32 3.81 -5.78 -16.87
N LYS A 33 2.57 -5.40 -16.63
CA LYS A 33 1.96 -5.41 -15.29
C LYS A 33 1.91 -6.81 -14.69
N TYR A 34 1.47 -7.81 -15.46
CA TYR A 34 1.40 -9.19 -15.01
C TYR A 34 2.77 -9.83 -14.80
N ALA A 35 3.76 -9.46 -15.60
CA ALA A 35 5.15 -9.85 -15.37
C ALA A 35 5.67 -9.32 -14.02
N ASP A 36 5.37 -8.07 -13.67
CA ASP A 36 5.71 -7.51 -12.36
C ASP A 36 5.01 -8.24 -11.21
N ILE A 37 3.73 -8.59 -11.38
CA ILE A 37 2.98 -9.38 -10.40
C ILE A 37 3.67 -10.72 -10.15
N ILE A 38 4.06 -11.42 -11.19
CA ILE A 38 4.73 -12.73 -11.11
C ILE A 38 6.10 -12.60 -10.44
N VAL A 39 6.88 -11.59 -10.80
CA VAL A 39 8.20 -11.34 -10.18
C VAL A 39 8.04 -11.07 -8.68
N ASN A 40 7.09 -10.22 -8.29
CA ASN A 40 6.84 -9.94 -6.87
C ASN A 40 6.34 -11.16 -6.10
N LEU A 41 5.52 -11.99 -6.74
CA LEU A 41 5.07 -13.27 -6.17
C LEU A 41 6.25 -14.22 -5.93
N GLN A 42 7.22 -14.31 -6.86
CA GLN A 42 8.43 -15.10 -6.69
C GLN A 42 9.37 -14.58 -5.58
N MET A 43 9.29 -13.29 -5.27
CA MET A 43 10.03 -12.66 -4.18
C MET A 43 9.32 -12.75 -2.83
N ASP A 44 8.23 -13.51 -2.71
CA ASP A 44 7.38 -13.61 -1.53
C ASP A 44 6.84 -12.28 -1.02
N ASN A 45 6.64 -11.31 -1.91
CA ASN A 45 6.00 -10.05 -1.56
C ASN A 45 4.49 -10.25 -1.36
N GLU A 46 4.03 -10.16 -0.14
CA GLU A 46 2.61 -10.34 0.24
C GLU A 46 1.67 -9.36 -0.48
N TYR A 47 2.18 -8.23 -0.93
CA TYR A 47 1.40 -7.17 -1.59
C TYR A 47 1.48 -7.23 -3.12
N TYR A 48 1.95 -8.34 -3.71
CA TYR A 48 2.06 -8.50 -5.17
C TYR A 48 0.76 -8.20 -5.92
N TRP A 49 -0.37 -8.47 -5.30
CA TRP A 49 -1.69 -8.26 -5.88
C TRP A 49 -2.07 -6.78 -6.01
N LEU A 50 -1.46 -5.88 -5.22
CA LEU A 50 -1.68 -4.43 -5.35
C LEU A 50 -1.23 -3.88 -6.70
N ILE A 51 -0.26 -4.53 -7.34
CA ILE A 51 0.30 -4.09 -8.62
C ILE A 51 -0.78 -3.96 -9.70
N LYS A 52 -1.78 -4.85 -9.69
CA LYS A 52 -2.88 -4.78 -10.66
C LYS A 52 -3.76 -3.53 -10.53
N HIS A 53 -3.76 -2.90 -9.36
CA HIS A 53 -4.53 -1.69 -9.07
C HIS A 53 -3.75 -0.40 -9.33
N PHE A 54 -2.42 -0.48 -9.52
CA PHE A 54 -1.61 0.68 -9.89
C PHE A 54 -1.76 1.01 -11.38
N ASP A 55 -1.79 2.31 -11.69
CA ASP A 55 -1.66 2.75 -13.07
C ASP A 55 -0.19 2.64 -13.58
N ASN A 56 -0.01 2.78 -14.89
CA ASN A 56 1.30 2.59 -15.51
C ASN A 56 2.34 3.62 -15.06
N GLU A 57 1.93 4.87 -14.81
CA GLU A 57 2.84 5.91 -14.35
C GLU A 57 3.33 5.65 -12.93
N THR A 58 2.43 5.22 -12.05
CA THR A 58 2.80 4.83 -10.68
C THR A 58 3.73 3.63 -10.68
N LEU A 59 3.46 2.62 -11.51
CA LEU A 59 4.33 1.44 -11.65
C LEU A 59 5.72 1.81 -12.19
N GLU A 60 5.79 2.70 -13.17
CA GLU A 60 7.07 3.18 -13.70
C GLU A 60 7.86 3.95 -12.64
N HIS A 61 7.18 4.81 -11.88
CA HIS A 61 7.80 5.50 -10.74
C HIS A 61 8.38 4.51 -9.72
N ILE A 62 7.62 3.46 -9.35
CA ILE A 62 8.09 2.42 -8.43
C ILE A 62 9.34 1.72 -8.98
N ARG A 63 9.35 1.35 -10.26
CA ARG A 63 10.50 0.69 -10.90
C ARG A 63 11.76 1.56 -10.89
N GLN A 64 11.60 2.88 -11.05
CA GLN A 64 12.72 3.83 -11.06
C GLN A 64 13.24 4.13 -9.66
N GLN A 65 12.38 4.16 -8.64
CA GLN A 65 12.74 4.62 -7.30
C GLN A 65 13.11 3.49 -6.34
N PHE A 66 12.62 2.29 -6.58
CA PHE A 66 12.81 1.16 -5.69
C PHE A 66 13.49 -0.02 -6.42
N ASP A 67 14.50 -0.59 -5.78
CA ASP A 67 14.99 -1.91 -6.10
C ASP A 67 14.30 -2.97 -5.19
N LYS A 68 14.70 -4.22 -5.30
CA LYS A 68 14.16 -5.31 -4.49
C LYS A 68 14.29 -5.04 -2.99
N ASP A 69 15.49 -4.62 -2.55
CA ASP A 69 15.79 -4.48 -1.13
C ASP A 69 15.11 -3.24 -0.53
N SER A 70 15.19 -2.09 -1.20
CA SER A 70 14.55 -0.85 -0.76
C SER A 70 13.01 -0.93 -0.82
N GLY A 71 12.46 -1.64 -1.80
CA GLY A 71 11.02 -1.88 -1.90
C GLY A 71 10.51 -2.75 -0.76
N GLN A 72 11.20 -3.84 -0.41
CA GLN A 72 10.84 -4.69 0.72
C GLN A 72 10.95 -3.95 2.05
N GLU A 73 12.02 -3.17 2.25
CA GLU A 73 12.18 -2.35 3.45
C GLU A 73 11.05 -1.32 3.59
N PHE A 74 10.68 -0.65 2.50
CA PHE A 74 9.57 0.29 2.50
C PHE A 74 8.25 -0.38 2.90
N ILE A 75 7.92 -1.54 2.33
CA ILE A 75 6.72 -2.31 2.63
C ILE A 75 6.69 -2.74 4.11
N GLN A 76 7.81 -3.19 4.66
CA GLN A 76 7.89 -3.57 6.07
C GLN A 76 7.64 -2.38 7.00
N ARG A 77 8.23 -1.23 6.70
CA ARG A 77 7.99 0.01 7.48
C ARG A 77 6.54 0.46 7.38
N PHE A 78 5.96 0.39 6.22
CA PHE A 78 4.55 0.73 5.99
C PHE A 78 3.61 -0.19 6.78
N HIS A 79 3.87 -1.49 6.73
CA HIS A 79 3.10 -2.49 7.48
C HIS A 79 3.21 -2.24 9.00
N GLN A 80 4.42 -2.06 9.51
CA GLN A 80 4.63 -1.79 10.95
C GLN A 80 3.92 -0.52 11.40
N LEU A 81 4.00 0.53 10.61
CA LEU A 81 3.32 1.79 10.93
C LEU A 81 1.79 1.63 10.97
N ASN A 82 1.21 0.86 10.05
CA ASN A 82 -0.22 0.57 10.08
C ASN A 82 -0.64 -0.19 11.35
N GLU A 83 0.16 -1.17 11.78
CA GLU A 83 -0.09 -1.90 13.03
C GLU A 83 -0.02 -0.96 14.25
N ASP A 84 0.99 -0.09 14.31
CA ASP A 84 1.16 0.88 15.39
C ASP A 84 -0.03 1.87 15.44
N ILE A 85 -0.52 2.33 14.28
CA ILE A 85 -1.69 3.20 14.19
C ILE A 85 -2.95 2.50 14.67
N LEU A 86 -3.14 1.24 14.31
CA LEU A 86 -4.29 0.44 14.79
C LEU A 86 -4.26 0.24 16.31
N GLU A 87 -3.07 0.12 16.91
CA GLU A 87 -2.93 0.11 18.38
C GLU A 87 -3.39 1.42 19.02
N LEU A 88 -3.04 2.57 18.45
CA LEU A 88 -3.52 3.88 18.93
C LEU A 88 -5.05 4.00 18.81
N LYS A 89 -5.61 3.51 17.71
CA LYS A 89 -7.06 3.43 17.52
C LYS A 89 -7.72 2.57 18.59
N ALA A 90 -7.14 1.41 18.90
CA ALA A 90 -7.64 0.51 19.94
C ALA A 90 -7.61 1.15 21.35
N LYS A 91 -6.69 2.08 21.59
CA LYS A 91 -6.62 2.90 22.82
C LYS A 91 -7.60 4.08 22.81
N HIS A 92 -8.37 4.26 21.74
CA HIS A 92 -9.32 5.37 21.57
C HIS A 92 -8.71 6.77 21.71
N LEU A 93 -7.45 6.93 21.29
CA LEU A 93 -6.79 8.23 21.32
C LEU A 93 -7.40 9.17 20.27
N PRO A 94 -7.68 10.44 20.65
CA PRO A 94 -8.25 11.41 19.73
C PRO A 94 -7.23 11.89 18.69
N PRO A 95 -7.67 12.45 17.55
CA PRO A 95 -6.78 12.85 16.46
C PRO A 95 -5.78 13.95 16.83
N GLU A 96 -6.06 14.77 17.85
CA GLU A 96 -5.17 15.80 18.35
C GLU A 96 -4.12 15.29 19.35
N ASP A 97 -4.21 14.03 19.80
CA ASP A 97 -3.24 13.43 20.71
C ASP A 97 -1.84 13.47 20.14
N GLU A 98 -0.85 13.74 20.97
CA GLU A 98 0.55 13.88 20.55
C GLU A 98 1.09 12.62 19.89
N GLN A 99 0.75 11.43 20.42
CA GLN A 99 1.17 10.15 19.83
C GLN A 99 0.51 9.95 18.45
N VAL A 100 -0.76 10.28 18.31
CA VAL A 100 -1.48 10.20 17.04
C VAL A 100 -0.87 11.18 16.03
N GLN A 101 -0.57 12.41 16.43
CA GLN A 101 0.07 13.39 15.55
C GLN A 101 1.49 12.97 15.13
N GLN A 102 2.24 12.34 16.02
CA GLN A 102 3.56 11.81 15.69
C GLN A 102 3.47 10.68 14.64
N MET A 103 2.55 9.73 14.82
CA MET A 103 2.31 8.66 13.85
C MET A 103 1.78 9.19 12.51
N THR A 104 0.93 10.21 12.56
CA THR A 104 0.44 10.91 11.37
C THR A 104 1.58 11.53 10.57
N GLY A 105 2.53 12.17 11.26
CA GLY A 105 3.74 12.71 10.63
C GLY A 105 4.59 11.61 9.98
N GLN A 106 4.76 10.47 10.63
CA GLN A 106 5.48 9.33 10.06
C GLN A 106 4.77 8.75 8.83
N PHE A 107 3.45 8.64 8.89
CA PHE A 107 2.64 8.20 7.75
C PHE A 107 2.82 9.15 6.55
N TRP A 108 2.74 10.45 6.78
CA TRP A 108 2.97 11.45 5.75
C TRP A 108 4.39 11.40 5.17
N ASN A 109 5.38 11.20 6.02
CA ASN A 109 6.78 11.05 5.59
C ASN A 109 6.97 9.82 4.68
N LEU A 110 6.29 8.71 4.94
CA LEU A 110 6.32 7.55 4.05
C LEU A 110 5.68 7.87 2.69
N ILE A 111 4.59 8.62 2.66
CA ILE A 111 3.98 9.07 1.41
C ILE A 111 4.95 9.97 0.63
N MET A 112 5.62 10.90 1.31
CA MET A 112 6.61 11.78 0.69
C MET A 112 7.83 11.01 0.18
N GLU A 113 8.28 10.00 0.90
CA GLU A 113 9.35 9.10 0.46
C GLU A 113 8.93 8.30 -0.77
N PHE A 114 7.72 7.75 -0.78
CA PHE A 114 7.19 7.02 -1.93
C PHE A 114 7.09 7.89 -3.18
N THR A 115 6.56 9.09 -3.05
CA THR A 115 6.36 10.02 -4.18
C THR A 115 7.63 10.73 -4.61
N GLN A 116 8.67 10.74 -3.78
CA GLN A 116 9.89 11.53 -4.00
C GLN A 116 9.60 13.02 -4.23
N GLY A 117 8.51 13.53 -3.61
CA GLY A 117 8.06 14.91 -3.78
C GLY A 117 7.22 15.15 -5.04
N ASP A 118 6.95 14.14 -5.85
CA ASP A 118 6.05 14.25 -7.00
C ASP A 118 4.58 14.22 -6.54
N MET A 119 4.03 15.41 -6.31
CA MET A 119 2.66 15.58 -5.84
C MET A 119 1.60 15.12 -6.85
N SER A 120 1.95 14.93 -8.13
CA SER A 120 1.04 14.38 -9.14
C SER A 120 0.63 12.93 -8.87
N LEU A 121 1.43 12.21 -8.05
CA LEU A 121 1.14 10.85 -7.63
C LEU A 121 0.09 10.77 -6.49
N LEU A 122 -0.11 11.84 -5.72
CA LEU A 122 -1.07 11.83 -4.60
C LEU A 122 -2.50 11.48 -5.00
N PRO A 123 -3.10 12.08 -6.05
CA PRO A 123 -4.45 11.70 -6.47
C PRO A 123 -4.55 10.23 -6.90
N ARG A 124 -3.45 9.66 -7.40
CA ARG A 124 -3.38 8.25 -7.79
C ARG A 124 -3.33 7.32 -6.58
N LEU A 125 -2.58 7.69 -5.53
CA LEU A 125 -2.54 6.98 -4.26
C LEU A 125 -3.90 7.06 -3.53
N MET A 126 -4.60 8.18 -3.63
CA MET A 126 -5.93 8.34 -3.05
C MET A 126 -6.99 7.40 -3.66
N LYS A 127 -6.77 6.89 -4.88
CA LYS A 127 -7.64 5.86 -5.47
C LYS A 127 -7.62 4.54 -4.71
N PHE A 128 -6.63 4.31 -3.85
CA PHE A 128 -6.56 3.17 -2.94
C PHE A 128 -7.40 3.34 -1.68
N ASP A 129 -7.96 4.52 -1.44
CA ASP A 129 -8.97 4.70 -0.42
C ASP A 129 -10.25 3.96 -0.85
N HIS A 130 -10.76 3.10 0.02
CA HIS A 130 -11.90 2.22 -0.25
C HIS A 130 -11.75 1.29 -1.47
N LEU A 131 -10.52 0.83 -1.73
CA LEU A 131 -10.26 -0.20 -2.72
C LEU A 131 -11.12 -1.45 -2.46
N THR A 132 -11.59 -2.09 -3.51
CA THR A 132 -12.33 -3.35 -3.43
C THR A 132 -11.58 -4.47 -4.13
N ASP A 133 -11.32 -5.55 -3.41
CA ASP A 133 -10.72 -6.77 -3.95
C ASP A 133 -11.24 -7.96 -3.16
N ALA A 134 -11.98 -8.86 -3.81
CA ALA A 134 -12.66 -9.97 -3.15
C ALA A 134 -11.70 -10.97 -2.47
N GLN A 135 -10.46 -11.06 -2.94
CA GLN A 135 -9.46 -11.99 -2.42
C GLN A 135 -8.66 -11.43 -1.24
N ASN A 136 -8.64 -10.10 -1.06
CA ASN A 136 -7.80 -9.39 -0.09
C ASN A 136 -8.60 -8.47 0.84
N GLN A 137 -9.85 -8.82 1.12
CA GLN A 137 -10.78 -8.01 1.90
C GLN A 137 -10.28 -7.70 3.31
N GLU A 138 -9.63 -8.64 3.97
CA GLU A 138 -9.11 -8.45 5.33
C GLU A 138 -8.04 -7.36 5.37
N TRP A 139 -7.08 -7.40 4.44
CA TRP A 139 -6.05 -6.37 4.34
C TRP A 139 -6.66 -5.00 4.00
N ILE A 140 -7.59 -4.97 3.04
CA ILE A 140 -8.27 -3.74 2.61
C ILE A 140 -9.07 -3.14 3.76
N GLN A 141 -9.77 -3.96 4.53
CA GLN A 141 -10.52 -3.50 5.71
C GLN A 141 -9.60 -2.85 6.73
N LYS A 142 -8.47 -3.49 7.06
CA LYS A 142 -7.47 -2.92 7.96
C LYS A 142 -6.92 -1.58 7.43
N GLN A 143 -6.59 -1.50 6.16
CA GLN A 143 -6.09 -0.27 5.55
C GLN A 143 -7.13 0.85 5.57
N ASN A 144 -8.39 0.55 5.29
CA ASN A 144 -9.47 1.51 5.39
C ASN A 144 -9.66 2.00 6.83
N GLU A 145 -9.53 1.12 7.82
CA GLU A 145 -9.57 1.52 9.23
C GLU A 145 -8.44 2.49 9.61
N VAL A 146 -7.23 2.25 9.10
CA VAL A 146 -6.09 3.17 9.29
C VAL A 146 -6.39 4.51 8.62
N ASN A 147 -6.81 4.50 7.37
CA ASN A 147 -7.09 5.71 6.60
C ASN A 147 -8.18 6.55 7.26
N ASP A 148 -9.28 5.94 7.66
CA ASP A 148 -10.40 6.64 8.31
C ASP A 148 -10.00 7.22 9.66
N TYR A 149 -9.20 6.50 10.44
CA TYR A 149 -8.69 6.97 11.73
C TYR A 149 -7.71 8.14 11.57
N LEU A 150 -6.83 8.10 10.56
CA LEU A 150 -5.86 9.15 10.30
C LEU A 150 -6.44 10.39 9.62
N LYS A 151 -7.56 10.29 8.94
CA LYS A 151 -8.13 11.40 8.16
C LYS A 151 -8.26 12.70 8.96
N PRO A 152 -8.95 12.73 10.13
CA PRO A 152 -9.01 13.93 10.95
C PRO A 152 -7.65 14.32 11.55
N ALA A 153 -6.79 13.36 11.83
CA ALA A 153 -5.44 13.65 12.34
C ALA A 153 -4.54 14.30 11.28
N LEU A 154 -4.67 13.91 10.01
CA LEU A 154 -3.99 14.54 8.88
C LEU A 154 -4.43 15.99 8.68
N GLU A 155 -5.72 16.29 8.83
CA GLU A 155 -6.23 17.66 8.75
C GLU A 155 -5.57 18.56 9.80
N ILE A 156 -5.49 18.09 11.05
CA ILE A 156 -4.82 18.81 12.15
C ILE A 156 -3.31 18.96 11.86
N TYR A 157 -2.68 17.90 11.38
CA TYR A 157 -1.26 17.90 11.05
C TYR A 157 -0.92 18.94 9.98
N PHE A 158 -1.70 19.02 8.90
CA PHE A 158 -1.50 20.00 7.84
C PHE A 158 -1.82 21.42 8.27
N GLN A 159 -2.82 21.62 9.14
CA GLN A 159 -3.09 22.93 9.74
C GLN A 159 -1.90 23.44 10.55
N LYS A 160 -1.25 22.58 11.32
CA LYS A 160 -0.04 22.91 12.08
C LYS A 160 1.15 23.26 11.18
N LEU A 161 1.25 22.61 10.02
CA LEU A 161 2.28 22.92 9.02
C LEU A 161 1.97 24.19 8.22
N GLY A 162 0.74 24.70 8.26
CA GLY A 162 0.29 25.85 7.46
C GLY A 162 0.15 25.54 5.98
N TYR A 163 -0.01 24.26 5.62
CA TYR A 163 -0.04 23.81 4.24
C TYR A 163 -0.89 22.54 4.13
N ASN A 164 -1.74 22.46 3.10
CA ASN A 164 -2.53 21.27 2.80
C ASN A 164 -2.24 20.79 1.36
N PRO A 165 -1.57 19.63 1.19
CA PRO A 165 -1.19 19.13 -0.13
C PRO A 165 -2.37 18.63 -0.97
N PHE A 166 -3.55 18.44 -0.36
CA PHE A 166 -4.76 17.95 -1.05
C PHE A 166 -5.67 19.07 -1.58
N VAL A 167 -5.41 20.31 -1.16
CA VAL A 167 -6.11 21.49 -1.68
C VAL A 167 -5.17 22.14 -2.67
N GLY A 168 -5.43 21.96 -3.97
CA GLY A 168 -4.72 22.66 -5.01
C GLY A 168 -4.82 24.18 -4.84
N GLU A 169 -3.77 24.91 -5.17
CA GLU A 169 -3.78 26.37 -5.25
C GLU A 169 -4.80 26.85 -6.28
#